data_45e8041d367ae1ec95cf791976386947
#
_entry.id   45e8041d367ae1ec95cf791976386947
#
_cell.length_a   1.000
_cell.length_b   1.000
_cell.length_c   1.000
_cell.angle_alpha   90.00
_cell.angle_beta   90.00
_cell.angle_gamma   90.00
#
_symmetry.space_group_name_H-M   'P 1'
#
loop_
_entity.id
_entity.type
_entity.pdbx_description
1 polymer ?
#
loop_
_entity_poly.entity_id
_entity_poly.type
_entity_poly.pdbx_seq_one_letter_code
_entity_poly.pdbx_strand_id
1 'polypeptide(L)'
;MRDFSTGSVSRYPGDLTWTADSPDSWEPLNCYVLVTERDAVFLDTGVRSARRQVEQALGQLAPRLRVSVFPSRNEPDCIGNLGTVLAHAENTALLFGGGGILEWISDPNVDEMQDSSFLGRREIVPALNGMETTFGEDLHFHWIDAPVKQMFLTQWAYEESSATLFSSDFFGWVHTDDENAGVVCSDIALLPTATEIAREIPQHFNWIPGAHCDEVLAAYDAVVAAHRVDRIAPVHGCVISGADVVAEMFRRTRDALTALVARTEENL
;
A
#
# COMPACT_ATOMS: atom_id res chain seq x y z
N MET A 1 12.48 -14.37 7.95
CA MET A 1 11.88 -13.06 7.57
C MET A 1 11.35 -12.40 8.84
N ARG A 2 11.72 -11.17 9.13
CA ARG A 2 11.12 -10.39 10.24
C ARG A 2 10.28 -9.29 9.59
N ASP A 3 8.98 -9.49 9.62
CA ASP A 3 8.03 -8.46 9.19
C ASP A 3 7.97 -7.39 10.27
N PHE A 4 8.39 -6.19 9.96
CA PHE A 4 8.16 -5.03 10.79
C PHE A 4 7.07 -4.19 10.12
N SER A 5 5.83 -4.33 10.54
CA SER A 5 4.81 -3.33 10.21
C SER A 5 5.04 -2.14 11.15
N THR A 6 5.36 -0.99 10.62
CA THR A 6 5.33 0.26 11.39
C THR A 6 3.91 0.84 11.30
N GLY A 7 2.92 0.08 11.78
CA GLY A 7 1.55 0.55 11.82
C GLY A 7 1.39 1.66 12.84
N SER A 8 0.90 2.82 12.44
CA SER A 8 0.29 3.78 13.35
C SER A 8 -1.21 3.63 13.26
N VAL A 9 -1.87 3.46 14.41
CA VAL A 9 -3.33 3.54 14.47
C VAL A 9 -3.70 5.00 14.64
N SER A 10 -4.38 5.58 13.66
CA SER A 10 -4.85 6.96 13.72
C SER A 10 -6.36 6.97 13.93
N ARG A 11 -6.83 7.75 14.92
CA ARG A 11 -8.25 8.00 15.08
C ARG A 11 -8.66 9.08 14.09
N TYR A 12 -9.60 8.73 13.22
CA TYR A 12 -10.25 9.71 12.37
C TYR A 12 -11.56 10.17 13.03
N PRO A 13 -11.73 11.47 13.28
CA PRO A 13 -13.04 12.00 13.65
C PRO A 13 -14.02 11.73 12.51
N GLY A 14 -15.30 11.48 12.82
CA GLY A 14 -16.34 11.05 11.90
C GLY A 14 -16.68 11.97 10.71
N ASP A 15 -15.88 12.99 10.49
CA ASP A 15 -16.00 13.97 9.38
C ASP A 15 -15.16 13.61 8.17
N LEU A 16 -14.33 12.56 8.25
CA LEU A 16 -13.57 12.08 7.08
C LEU A 16 -14.47 11.25 6.18
N THR A 17 -14.35 11.45 4.88
CA THR A 17 -15.25 10.88 3.87
C THR A 17 -15.30 9.36 3.89
N TRP A 18 -14.24 8.69 4.25
CA TRP A 18 -14.15 7.25 4.32
C TRP A 18 -14.52 6.61 5.68
N THR A 19 -14.77 7.43 6.71
CA THR A 19 -15.22 6.95 8.03
C THR A 19 -16.58 7.51 8.44
N ALA A 20 -17.31 8.15 7.53
CA ALA A 20 -18.56 8.85 7.80
C ALA A 20 -19.63 7.99 8.50
N ASP A 21 -19.66 6.69 8.23
CA ASP A 21 -20.62 5.75 8.78
C ASP A 21 -20.12 5.03 10.06
N SER A 22 -18.86 5.27 10.46
CA SER A 22 -18.23 4.62 11.63
C SER A 22 -17.39 5.62 12.43
N PRO A 23 -18.03 6.56 13.12
CA PRO A 23 -17.35 7.66 13.79
C PRO A 23 -16.38 7.23 14.90
N ASP A 24 -16.46 6.01 15.38
CA ASP A 24 -15.61 5.44 16.42
C ASP A 24 -14.66 4.36 15.90
N SER A 25 -14.52 4.19 14.59
CA SER A 25 -13.58 3.23 14.02
C SER A 25 -12.14 3.78 13.96
N TRP A 26 -11.19 2.86 14.04
CA TRP A 26 -9.77 3.13 13.93
C TRP A 26 -9.25 2.54 12.63
N GLU A 27 -8.57 3.35 11.86
CA GLU A 27 -7.92 2.91 10.63
C GLU A 27 -6.41 2.77 10.86
N PRO A 28 -5.84 1.57 10.76
CA PRO A 28 -4.40 1.41 10.70
C PRO A 28 -3.82 2.11 9.46
N LEU A 29 -2.76 2.90 9.65
CA LEU A 29 -1.93 3.42 8.56
C LEU A 29 -0.61 2.66 8.56
N ASN A 30 -0.32 1.98 7.47
CA ASN A 30 0.78 1.04 7.39
C ASN A 30 1.87 1.50 6.42
N CYS A 31 3.12 1.25 6.80
CA CYS A 31 4.23 1.05 5.89
C CYS A 31 4.98 -0.20 6.32
N TYR A 32 5.68 -0.84 5.38
CA TYR A 32 6.24 -2.16 5.62
C TYR A 32 7.75 -2.16 5.38
N VAL A 33 8.45 -3.01 6.12
CA VAL A 33 9.88 -3.26 5.90
C VAL A 33 10.12 -4.76 5.83
N LEU A 34 10.62 -5.23 4.70
CA LEU A 34 11.08 -6.59 4.54
C LEU A 34 12.60 -6.63 4.65
N VAL A 35 13.12 -7.52 5.47
CA VAL A 35 14.54 -7.57 5.80
C VAL A 35 15.12 -8.94 5.49
N THR A 36 16.22 -8.96 4.74
CA THR A 36 17.07 -10.13 4.51
C THR A 36 18.40 -10.00 5.29
N GLU A 37 19.34 -10.87 5.03
CA GLU A 37 20.71 -10.74 5.57
C GLU A 37 21.46 -9.53 5.01
N ARG A 38 21.12 -9.03 3.82
CA ARG A 38 21.85 -7.99 3.09
C ARG A 38 21.05 -6.77 2.73
N ASP A 39 19.71 -6.90 2.65
CA ASP A 39 18.82 -5.87 2.15
C ASP A 39 17.68 -5.60 3.13
N ALA A 40 17.22 -4.36 3.14
CA ALA A 40 15.96 -3.93 3.76
C ALA A 40 15.14 -3.16 2.71
N VAL A 41 13.94 -3.61 2.43
CA VAL A 41 13.05 -2.98 1.44
C VAL A 41 11.85 -2.36 2.15
N PHE A 42 11.75 -1.04 2.08
CA PHE A 42 10.58 -0.30 2.56
C PHE A 42 9.52 -0.25 1.47
N LEU A 43 8.30 -0.63 1.81
CA LEU A 43 7.10 -0.42 1.02
C LEU A 43 6.34 0.73 1.69
N ASP A 44 6.32 1.87 1.03
CA ASP A 44 5.88 3.15 1.55
C ASP A 44 6.65 3.64 2.79
N THR A 45 6.39 4.86 3.24
CA THR A 45 7.11 5.46 4.38
C THR A 45 6.19 6.08 5.42
N GLY A 46 4.86 5.94 5.24
CA GLY A 46 3.85 6.43 6.15
C GLY A 46 3.74 7.96 6.19
N VAL A 47 2.74 8.43 6.93
CA VAL A 47 2.50 9.85 7.18
C VAL A 47 3.63 10.49 8.01
N ARG A 48 3.85 11.79 7.84
CA ARG A 48 4.91 12.53 8.54
C ARG A 48 4.84 12.42 10.07
N SER A 49 3.65 12.33 10.64
CA SER A 49 3.46 12.13 12.09
C SER A 49 4.02 10.80 12.60
N ALA A 50 4.20 9.79 11.72
CA ALA A 50 4.80 8.49 12.02
C ALA A 50 6.35 8.49 11.92
N ARG A 51 7.00 9.66 11.73
CA ARG A 51 8.46 9.76 11.54
C ARG A 51 9.26 9.03 12.62
N ARG A 52 8.84 9.13 13.87
CA ARG A 52 9.55 8.45 14.98
C ARG A 52 9.53 6.93 14.85
N GLN A 53 8.42 6.37 14.39
CA GLN A 53 8.30 4.93 14.14
C GLN A 53 9.21 4.50 12.99
N VAL A 54 9.28 5.29 11.92
CA VAL A 54 10.18 5.06 10.79
C VAL A 54 11.65 5.15 11.22
N GLU A 55 12.04 6.18 11.97
CA GLU A 55 13.39 6.33 12.53
C GLU A 55 13.73 5.16 13.47
N GLN A 56 12.78 4.70 14.27
CA GLN A 56 12.97 3.54 15.15
C GLN A 56 13.15 2.25 14.34
N ALA A 57 12.38 2.03 13.29
CA ALA A 57 12.53 0.89 12.39
C ALA A 57 13.93 0.91 11.71
N LEU A 58 14.32 2.06 11.17
CA LEU A 58 15.65 2.27 10.59
C LEU A 58 16.77 1.98 11.60
N GLY A 59 16.62 2.45 12.86
CA GLY A 59 17.59 2.23 13.93
C GLY A 59 17.75 0.76 14.36
N GLN A 60 16.80 -0.09 14.02
CA GLN A 60 16.87 -1.54 14.25
C GLN A 60 17.57 -2.30 13.12
N LEU A 61 17.78 -1.67 11.98
CA LEU A 61 18.46 -2.28 10.85
C LEU A 61 19.96 -2.39 11.12
N ALA A 62 20.56 -3.50 10.70
CA ALA A 62 22.00 -3.64 10.78
C ALA A 62 22.69 -2.62 9.82
N PRO A 63 23.75 -1.90 10.24
CA PRO A 63 24.37 -0.84 9.42
C PRO A 63 24.89 -1.29 8.05
N ARG A 64 25.09 -2.61 7.86
CA ARG A 64 25.56 -3.19 6.60
C ARG A 64 24.47 -3.41 5.56
N LEU A 65 23.20 -3.27 5.95
CA LEU A 65 22.09 -3.54 5.02
C LEU A 65 22.02 -2.44 3.96
N ARG A 66 21.79 -2.85 2.72
CA ARG A 66 21.38 -1.94 1.67
C ARG A 66 19.90 -1.65 1.87
N VAL A 67 19.55 -0.38 1.97
CA VAL A 67 18.17 0.06 2.12
C VAL A 67 17.61 0.41 0.75
N SER A 68 16.43 -0.09 0.44
CA SER A 68 15.65 0.30 -0.74
C SER A 68 14.27 0.75 -0.31
N VAL A 69 13.69 1.71 -1.01
CA VAL A 69 12.36 2.22 -0.71
C VAL A 69 11.50 2.27 -1.97
N PHE A 70 10.32 1.73 -1.88
CA PHE A 70 9.31 1.73 -2.93
C PHE A 70 8.07 2.50 -2.45
N PRO A 71 7.84 3.70 -2.94
CA PRO A 71 6.58 4.40 -2.78
C PRO A 71 5.54 3.83 -3.75
N SER A 72 4.42 3.34 -3.23
CA SER A 72 3.35 2.78 -4.06
C SER A 72 2.61 3.86 -4.86
N ARG A 73 2.61 5.10 -4.35
CA ARG A 73 2.08 6.31 -4.98
C ARG A 73 2.71 7.56 -4.37
N ASN A 74 2.43 8.72 -4.95
CA ASN A 74 3.03 10.01 -4.57
C ASN A 74 2.15 10.84 -3.61
N GLU A 75 1.52 10.20 -2.62
CA GLU A 75 0.74 10.89 -1.59
C GLU A 75 1.44 10.93 -0.24
N PRO A 76 1.12 11.91 0.64
CA PRO A 76 1.82 12.13 1.91
C PRO A 76 1.82 10.94 2.88
N ASP A 77 0.85 10.05 2.79
CA ASP A 77 0.76 8.82 3.58
C ASP A 77 1.69 7.70 3.08
N CYS A 78 2.13 7.78 1.81
CA CYS A 78 3.13 6.88 1.25
C CYS A 78 4.55 7.44 1.31
N ILE A 79 4.72 8.76 1.11
CA ILE A 79 6.03 9.40 0.96
C ILE A 79 6.39 10.38 2.08
N GLY A 80 5.56 10.51 3.12
CA GLY A 80 5.73 11.51 4.19
C GLY A 80 7.07 11.46 4.92
N ASN A 81 7.73 10.31 4.94
CA ASN A 81 9.07 10.13 5.54
C ASN A 81 10.11 9.62 4.52
N LEU A 82 9.86 9.77 3.22
CA LEU A 82 10.78 9.29 2.17
C LEU A 82 12.18 9.84 2.35
N GLY A 83 12.32 11.15 2.62
CA GLY A 83 13.59 11.78 2.88
C GLY A 83 14.34 11.19 4.08
N THR A 84 13.62 10.86 5.16
CA THR A 84 14.20 10.20 6.33
C THR A 84 14.78 8.84 5.96
N VAL A 85 14.08 8.03 5.17
CA VAL A 85 14.57 6.72 4.71
C VAL A 85 15.77 6.88 3.78
N LEU A 86 15.67 7.77 2.79
CA LEU A 86 16.76 8.02 1.85
C LEU A 86 18.01 8.60 2.51
N ALA A 87 17.87 9.38 3.58
CA ALA A 87 19.00 9.94 4.33
C ALA A 87 19.69 8.95 5.27
N HIS A 88 19.06 7.78 5.54
CA HIS A 88 19.56 6.82 6.51
C HIS A 88 20.95 6.28 6.17
N ALA A 89 21.21 6.01 4.90
CA ALA A 89 22.51 5.53 4.43
C ALA A 89 22.83 6.04 3.01
N GLU A 90 24.13 6.19 2.70
CA GLU A 90 24.56 6.65 1.37
C GLU A 90 24.18 5.65 0.25
N ASN A 91 24.06 4.37 0.56
CA ASN A 91 23.70 3.30 -0.37
C ASN A 91 22.19 3.01 -0.43
N THR A 92 21.35 3.95 -0.03
CA THR A 92 19.89 3.81 -0.16
C THR A 92 19.48 3.98 -1.61
N ALA A 93 18.64 3.06 -2.11
CA ALA A 93 18.07 3.11 -3.46
C ALA A 93 16.59 3.48 -3.43
N LEU A 94 16.14 4.23 -4.45
CA LEU A 94 14.74 4.50 -4.72
C LEU A 94 14.24 3.53 -5.79
N LEU A 95 13.23 2.74 -5.46
CA LEU A 95 12.50 1.93 -6.43
C LEU A 95 11.41 2.79 -7.06
N PHE A 96 11.48 2.95 -8.36
CA PHE A 96 10.69 3.95 -9.08
C PHE A 96 9.68 3.30 -10.01
N GLY A 97 8.42 3.45 -9.69
CA GLY A 97 7.29 2.89 -10.43
C GLY A 97 6.70 3.79 -11.52
N GLY A 98 7.16 5.02 -11.65
CA GLY A 98 6.65 5.96 -12.65
C GLY A 98 6.66 7.41 -12.19
N GLY A 99 6.32 8.35 -13.08
CA GLY A 99 6.49 9.79 -12.89
C GLY A 99 5.77 10.40 -11.69
N GLY A 100 6.18 11.59 -11.31
CA GLY A 100 5.56 12.40 -10.27
C GLY A 100 6.21 12.31 -8.89
N ILE A 101 6.81 11.18 -8.49
CA ILE A 101 7.45 11.07 -7.16
C ILE A 101 8.63 12.03 -7.04
N LEU A 102 9.39 12.22 -8.11
CA LEU A 102 10.56 13.10 -8.11
C LEU A 102 10.19 14.57 -7.96
N GLU A 103 9.05 14.99 -8.50
CA GLU A 103 8.53 16.35 -8.32
C GLU A 103 8.03 16.57 -6.88
N TRP A 104 7.41 15.56 -6.28
CA TRP A 104 6.89 15.65 -4.92
C TRP A 104 7.97 15.62 -3.84
N ILE A 105 9.10 14.99 -4.09
CA ILE A 105 10.25 15.01 -3.19
C ILE A 105 10.75 16.45 -2.94
N SER A 106 10.49 17.35 -3.86
CA SER A 106 10.81 18.77 -3.75
C SER A 106 9.73 19.57 -3.00
N ASP A 107 8.61 18.97 -2.60
CA ASP A 107 7.55 19.67 -1.87
C ASP A 107 7.92 19.80 -0.38
N PRO A 108 7.99 21.03 0.15
CA PRO A 108 8.31 21.29 1.56
C PRO A 108 7.29 20.72 2.54
N ASN A 109 6.09 20.34 2.07
CA ASN A 109 5.07 19.71 2.91
C ASN A 109 5.30 18.19 3.08
N VAL A 110 6.09 17.57 2.21
CA VAL A 110 6.35 16.13 2.25
C VAL A 110 7.55 15.81 3.13
N ASP A 111 8.65 16.52 2.99
CA ASP A 111 9.79 16.47 3.90
C ASP A 111 10.67 17.72 3.71
N GLU A 112 11.65 17.93 4.64
CA GLU A 112 12.64 19.04 4.55
C GLU A 112 13.64 18.87 3.40
N MET A 113 13.36 17.99 2.44
CA MET A 113 14.20 17.76 1.27
C MET A 113 14.07 18.90 0.26
N GLN A 114 14.64 20.06 0.59
CA GLN A 114 14.66 21.22 -0.29
C GLN A 114 15.75 21.16 -1.38
N ASP A 115 16.55 20.10 -1.40
CA ASP A 115 17.69 20.01 -2.31
C ASP A 115 17.59 18.79 -3.24
N SER A 116 17.18 19.01 -4.48
CA SER A 116 17.17 17.98 -5.53
C SER A 116 18.56 17.34 -5.78
N SER A 117 19.65 17.95 -5.30
CA SER A 117 21.00 17.37 -5.32
C SER A 117 21.08 16.07 -4.51
N PHE A 118 20.18 15.89 -3.57
CA PHE A 118 20.09 14.69 -2.73
C PHE A 118 19.75 13.43 -3.57
N LEU A 119 18.84 13.54 -4.54
CA LEU A 119 18.50 12.43 -5.45
C LEU A 119 19.62 12.14 -6.45
N GLY A 120 20.39 13.14 -6.86
CA GLY A 120 21.45 12.99 -7.85
C GLY A 120 22.60 12.04 -7.48
N ARG A 121 22.59 11.52 -6.24
CA ARG A 121 23.56 10.54 -5.73
C ARG A 121 22.94 9.19 -5.41
N ARG A 122 21.62 9.03 -5.53
CA ARG A 122 20.91 7.80 -5.18
C ARG A 122 20.72 6.95 -6.40
N GLU A 123 20.80 5.64 -6.20
CA GLU A 123 20.43 4.69 -7.23
C GLU A 123 18.91 4.74 -7.42
N ILE A 124 18.48 4.88 -8.68
CA ILE A 124 17.07 4.79 -9.06
C ILE A 124 16.90 3.47 -9.80
N VAL A 125 16.14 2.56 -9.21
CA VAL A 125 15.88 1.23 -9.76
C VAL A 125 14.46 1.21 -10.33
N PRO A 126 14.27 0.89 -11.62
CA PRO A 126 12.93 0.78 -12.18
C PRO A 126 12.12 -0.32 -11.49
N ALA A 127 10.87 0.01 -11.14
CA ALA A 127 9.88 -0.90 -10.56
C ALA A 127 8.56 -0.78 -11.35
N LEU A 128 8.64 -0.96 -12.67
CA LEU A 128 7.51 -0.76 -13.58
C LEU A 128 6.68 -2.05 -13.72
N ASN A 129 5.42 -1.88 -14.13
CA ASN A 129 4.52 -3.00 -14.38
C ASN A 129 5.16 -4.12 -15.21
N GLY A 130 5.04 -5.36 -14.73
CA GLY A 130 5.59 -6.56 -15.36
C GLY A 130 7.09 -6.76 -15.16
N MET A 131 7.78 -5.85 -14.46
CA MET A 131 9.17 -6.05 -14.06
C MET A 131 9.25 -6.87 -12.78
N GLU A 132 10.40 -7.51 -12.59
CA GLU A 132 10.76 -8.26 -11.38
C GLU A 132 12.04 -7.69 -10.79
N THR A 133 12.15 -7.71 -9.47
CA THR A 133 13.36 -7.30 -8.76
C THR A 133 13.65 -8.25 -7.62
N THR A 134 14.88 -8.71 -7.52
CA THR A 134 15.33 -9.60 -6.45
C THR A 134 16.26 -8.85 -5.49
N PHE A 135 16.02 -9.01 -4.19
CA PHE A 135 16.87 -8.51 -3.12
C PHE A 135 17.42 -9.68 -2.32
N GLY A 136 18.76 -9.80 -2.31
CA GLY A 136 19.41 -10.99 -1.77
C GLY A 136 19.04 -12.25 -2.53
N GLU A 137 18.86 -13.35 -1.80
CA GLU A 137 18.40 -14.63 -2.34
C GLU A 137 16.93 -14.92 -2.01
N ASP A 138 16.33 -14.08 -1.14
CA ASP A 138 15.08 -14.42 -0.45
C ASP A 138 13.88 -13.57 -0.85
N LEU A 139 14.06 -12.34 -1.35
CA LEU A 139 12.94 -11.46 -1.70
C LEU A 139 12.83 -11.32 -3.22
N HIS A 140 11.68 -11.73 -3.75
CA HIS A 140 11.36 -11.65 -5.17
C HIS A 140 10.09 -10.84 -5.37
N PHE A 141 10.24 -9.62 -5.88
CA PHE A 141 9.13 -8.71 -6.14
C PHE A 141 8.70 -8.74 -7.60
N HIS A 142 7.39 -8.79 -7.80
CA HIS A 142 6.72 -8.52 -9.07
C HIS A 142 6.00 -7.17 -8.94
N TRP A 143 6.31 -6.23 -9.83
CA TRP A 143 5.70 -4.91 -9.86
C TRP A 143 4.46 -4.93 -10.73
N ILE A 144 3.35 -4.45 -10.20
CA ILE A 144 2.03 -4.60 -10.81
C ILE A 144 1.39 -3.22 -10.94
N ASP A 145 0.91 -2.89 -12.12
CA ASP A 145 0.04 -1.73 -12.31
C ASP A 145 -1.29 -1.95 -11.59
N ALA A 146 -1.64 -1.08 -10.64
CA ALA A 146 -2.83 -1.28 -9.83
C ALA A 146 -4.09 -1.28 -10.71
N PRO A 147 -4.95 -2.31 -10.63
CA PRO A 147 -6.20 -2.34 -11.40
C PRO A 147 -7.14 -1.20 -11.05
N VAL A 148 -7.13 -0.81 -9.79
CA VAL A 148 -7.88 0.33 -9.26
C VAL A 148 -6.89 1.32 -8.67
N LYS A 149 -6.91 2.55 -9.16
CA LYS A 149 -5.95 3.60 -8.82
C LYS A 149 -6.67 4.79 -8.23
N GLN A 150 -6.20 5.28 -7.09
CA GLN A 150 -6.60 6.58 -6.58
C GLN A 150 -5.85 7.68 -7.34
N MET A 151 -4.54 7.53 -7.47
CA MET A 151 -3.66 8.42 -8.20
C MET A 151 -3.16 7.76 -9.47
N PHE A 152 -2.89 8.59 -10.47
CA PHE A 152 -2.30 8.20 -11.73
C PHE A 152 -0.99 7.49 -11.51
N LEU A 153 -0.55 6.47 -11.55
CA LEU A 153 0.73 5.78 -11.28
C LEU A 153 0.76 5.06 -9.93
N THR A 154 -0.40 4.79 -9.33
CA THR A 154 -0.45 3.86 -8.22
C THR A 154 0.00 2.48 -8.68
N GLN A 155 0.95 1.88 -7.95
CA GLN A 155 1.43 0.53 -8.22
C GLN A 155 1.26 -0.38 -7.02
N TRP A 156 1.04 -1.65 -7.31
CA TRP A 156 1.10 -2.72 -6.34
C TRP A 156 2.45 -3.45 -6.44
N ALA A 157 2.81 -4.12 -5.37
CA ALA A 157 3.94 -5.03 -5.36
C ALA A 157 3.49 -6.39 -4.83
N TYR A 158 3.89 -7.46 -5.48
CA TYR A 158 3.72 -8.81 -4.97
C TYR A 158 5.07 -9.39 -4.59
N GLU A 159 5.21 -9.86 -3.34
CA GLU A 159 6.43 -10.53 -2.87
C GLU A 159 6.17 -12.02 -2.76
N GLU A 160 6.93 -12.79 -3.54
CA GLU A 160 6.66 -14.21 -3.81
C GLU A 160 6.92 -15.09 -2.60
N SER A 161 8.02 -14.87 -1.86
CA SER A 161 8.43 -15.77 -0.76
C SER A 161 7.48 -15.74 0.42
N SER A 162 6.86 -14.60 0.69
CA SER A 162 5.84 -14.42 1.73
C SER A 162 4.40 -14.53 1.19
N ALA A 163 4.24 -14.68 -0.14
CA ALA A 163 2.96 -14.63 -0.83
C ALA A 163 2.13 -13.40 -0.44
N THR A 164 2.78 -12.23 -0.38
CA THR A 164 2.15 -10.99 0.11
C THR A 164 1.94 -10.01 -1.04
N LEU A 165 0.69 -9.53 -1.18
CA LEU A 165 0.31 -8.44 -2.07
C LEU A 165 0.27 -7.12 -1.28
N PHE A 166 1.13 -6.17 -1.65
CA PHE A 166 1.11 -4.79 -1.16
C PHE A 166 0.25 -3.97 -2.12
N SER A 167 -0.91 -3.54 -1.66
CA SER A 167 -2.00 -3.08 -2.51
C SER A 167 -2.26 -1.57 -2.46
N SER A 168 -1.33 -0.79 -1.90
CA SER A 168 -1.53 0.66 -1.73
C SER A 168 -2.84 0.93 -0.96
N ASP A 169 -3.75 1.75 -1.48
CA ASP A 169 -5.05 2.04 -0.84
C ASP A 169 -6.08 0.94 -0.97
N PHE A 170 -5.94 0.07 -1.96
CA PHE A 170 -6.96 -0.91 -2.25
C PHE A 170 -6.97 -2.01 -1.17
N PHE A 171 -8.12 -2.51 -0.83
CA PHE A 171 -8.40 -3.41 0.30
C PHE A 171 -8.33 -2.76 1.69
N GLY A 172 -8.31 -1.43 1.78
CA GLY A 172 -8.23 -0.66 3.03
C GLY A 172 -9.50 -0.63 3.88
N TRP A 173 -10.53 -1.37 3.54
CA TRP A 173 -11.86 -1.35 4.20
C TRP A 173 -12.01 -2.26 5.41
N VAL A 174 -10.96 -2.86 5.92
CA VAL A 174 -10.98 -3.61 7.18
C VAL A 174 -10.49 -2.70 8.30
N HIS A 175 -11.42 -2.11 9.02
CA HIS A 175 -11.17 -1.23 10.15
C HIS A 175 -11.28 -1.97 11.47
N THR A 176 -10.94 -1.32 12.57
CA THR A 176 -11.06 -1.85 13.93
C THR A 176 -11.81 -0.90 14.82
N ASP A 177 -12.57 -1.42 15.76
CA ASP A 177 -13.34 -0.64 16.76
C ASP A 177 -12.50 -0.29 18.00
N ASP A 178 -11.28 -0.82 18.12
CA ASP A 178 -10.39 -0.62 19.27
C ASP A 178 -9.02 -0.14 18.81
N GLU A 179 -8.55 0.97 19.38
CA GLU A 179 -7.22 1.52 19.12
C GLU A 179 -6.07 0.55 19.45
N ASN A 180 -6.34 -0.42 20.33
CA ASN A 180 -5.38 -1.44 20.74
C ASN A 180 -5.57 -2.78 20.02
N ALA A 181 -6.56 -2.87 19.12
CA ALA A 181 -6.76 -4.06 18.32
C ALA A 181 -5.55 -4.29 17.40
N GLY A 182 -5.26 -5.56 17.14
CA GLY A 182 -4.19 -5.90 16.22
C GLY A 182 -4.47 -5.36 14.81
N VAL A 183 -3.41 -4.94 14.14
CA VAL A 183 -3.47 -4.46 12.74
C VAL A 183 -3.63 -5.61 11.72
N VAL A 184 -3.90 -6.83 12.17
CA VAL A 184 -4.04 -8.03 11.32
C VAL A 184 -5.41 -8.64 11.48
N CYS A 185 -6.13 -8.77 10.37
CA CYS A 185 -7.39 -9.49 10.27
C CYS A 185 -7.13 -10.91 9.72
N SER A 186 -7.41 -11.93 10.54
CA SER A 186 -7.26 -13.33 10.15
C SER A 186 -8.57 -14.14 10.33
N ASP A 187 -9.70 -13.46 10.46
CA ASP A 187 -11.02 -14.07 10.60
C ASP A 187 -11.96 -13.55 9.52
N ILE A 188 -12.54 -14.46 8.75
CA ILE A 188 -13.53 -14.18 7.69
C ILE A 188 -14.76 -13.43 8.25
N ALA A 189 -15.12 -13.67 9.52
CA ALA A 189 -16.27 -13.02 10.15
C ALA A 189 -16.06 -11.50 10.36
N LEU A 190 -14.79 -11.03 10.38
CA LEU A 190 -14.44 -9.64 10.54
C LEU A 190 -14.31 -8.90 9.20
N LEU A 191 -14.36 -9.62 8.09
CA LEU A 191 -14.29 -9.00 6.76
C LEU A 191 -15.61 -8.29 6.42
N PRO A 192 -15.58 -7.08 5.84
CA PRO A 192 -16.78 -6.41 5.36
C PRO A 192 -17.49 -7.22 4.28
N THR A 193 -18.80 -7.06 4.20
CA THR A 193 -19.61 -7.68 3.14
C THR A 193 -19.34 -7.02 1.79
N ALA A 194 -19.68 -7.69 0.69
CA ALA A 194 -19.58 -7.10 -0.64
C ALA A 194 -20.39 -5.79 -0.79
N THR A 195 -21.52 -5.66 -0.06
CA THR A 195 -22.33 -4.43 -0.07
C THR A 195 -21.63 -3.28 0.63
N GLU A 196 -20.94 -3.53 1.76
CA GLU A 196 -20.16 -2.54 2.47
C GLU A 196 -18.96 -2.09 1.62
N ILE A 197 -18.23 -3.04 1.03
CA ILE A 197 -17.14 -2.76 0.10
C ILE A 197 -17.63 -1.92 -1.10
N ALA A 198 -18.77 -2.25 -1.70
CA ALA A 198 -19.35 -1.50 -2.83
C ALA A 198 -19.77 -0.08 -2.44
N ARG A 199 -20.04 0.18 -1.16
CA ARG A 199 -20.31 1.53 -0.65
C ARG A 199 -18.99 2.30 -0.44
N GLU A 200 -17.94 1.65 0.01
CA GLU A 200 -16.65 2.26 0.31
C GLU A 200 -15.82 2.59 -0.93
N ILE A 201 -15.77 1.69 -1.91
CA ILE A 201 -14.97 1.89 -3.12
C ILE A 201 -15.19 3.27 -3.77
N PRO A 202 -16.42 3.76 -4.04
CA PRO A 202 -16.61 5.08 -4.64
C PRO A 202 -16.21 6.27 -3.76
N GLN A 203 -16.06 6.08 -2.47
CA GLN A 203 -15.60 7.13 -1.57
C GLN A 203 -14.09 7.35 -1.70
N HIS A 204 -13.33 6.27 -1.90
CA HIS A 204 -11.88 6.31 -2.11
C HIS A 204 -11.53 6.50 -3.59
N PHE A 205 -12.31 5.91 -4.49
CA PHE A 205 -12.09 5.87 -5.93
C PHE A 205 -13.30 6.47 -6.65
N ASN A 206 -13.52 7.77 -6.47
CA ASN A 206 -14.72 8.50 -6.91
C ASN A 206 -14.92 8.52 -8.44
N TRP A 207 -13.91 8.14 -9.23
CA TRP A 207 -13.97 8.03 -10.67
C TRP A 207 -14.59 6.72 -11.17
N ILE A 208 -14.65 5.68 -10.32
CA ILE A 208 -15.16 4.35 -10.71
C ILE A 208 -16.59 4.40 -11.30
N PRO A 209 -17.54 5.16 -10.74
CA PRO A 209 -18.89 5.22 -11.32
C PRO A 209 -18.97 5.77 -12.75
N GLY A 210 -17.89 6.36 -13.24
CA GLY A 210 -17.81 6.87 -14.63
C GLY A 210 -16.81 6.13 -15.52
N ALA A 211 -16.24 5.03 -15.03
CA ALA A 211 -15.19 4.29 -15.72
C ALA A 211 -15.76 3.14 -16.58
N HIS A 212 -14.94 2.64 -17.49
CA HIS A 212 -15.15 1.35 -18.15
C HIS A 212 -14.86 0.22 -17.17
N CYS A 213 -15.84 -0.07 -16.32
CA CYS A 213 -15.67 -0.97 -15.18
C CYS A 213 -15.39 -2.43 -15.60
N ASP A 214 -15.76 -2.86 -16.80
CA ASP A 214 -15.39 -4.18 -17.33
C ASP A 214 -13.89 -4.34 -17.46
N GLU A 215 -13.17 -3.30 -17.89
CA GLU A 215 -11.71 -3.30 -17.99
C GLU A 215 -11.07 -3.35 -16.59
N VAL A 216 -11.64 -2.64 -15.63
CA VAL A 216 -11.18 -2.66 -14.22
C VAL A 216 -11.37 -4.06 -13.64
N LEU A 217 -12.54 -4.68 -13.87
CA LEU A 217 -12.83 -6.01 -13.36
C LEU A 217 -11.94 -7.08 -14.01
N ALA A 218 -11.70 -6.98 -15.33
CA ALA A 218 -10.80 -7.88 -16.03
C ALA A 218 -9.35 -7.75 -15.55
N ALA A 219 -8.86 -6.53 -15.31
CA ALA A 219 -7.53 -6.28 -14.77
C ALA A 219 -7.41 -6.81 -13.33
N TYR A 220 -8.43 -6.63 -12.51
CA TYR A 220 -8.50 -7.19 -11.15
C TYR A 220 -8.43 -8.72 -11.18
N ASP A 221 -9.27 -9.38 -11.97
CA ASP A 221 -9.30 -10.83 -12.10
C ASP A 221 -7.94 -11.37 -12.60
N ALA A 222 -7.27 -10.67 -13.50
CA ALA A 222 -5.95 -11.05 -13.99
C ALA A 222 -4.89 -11.05 -12.88
N VAL A 223 -4.87 -10.02 -12.02
CA VAL A 223 -3.92 -9.96 -10.88
C VAL A 223 -4.18 -11.08 -9.89
N VAL A 224 -5.46 -11.30 -9.53
CA VAL A 224 -5.85 -12.36 -8.58
C VAL A 224 -5.50 -13.75 -9.12
N ALA A 225 -5.64 -13.98 -10.43
CA ALA A 225 -5.32 -15.27 -11.05
C ALA A 225 -3.80 -15.49 -11.24
N ALA A 226 -3.01 -14.42 -11.35
CA ALA A 226 -1.58 -14.52 -11.62
C ALA A 226 -0.75 -14.93 -10.41
N HIS A 227 -1.20 -14.63 -9.20
CA HIS A 227 -0.42 -14.77 -7.98
C HIS A 227 -1.16 -15.57 -6.90
N ARG A 228 -0.43 -16.46 -6.22
CA ARG A 228 -0.93 -17.04 -4.97
C ARG A 228 -0.73 -16.01 -3.86
N VAL A 229 -1.80 -15.50 -3.29
CA VAL A 229 -1.74 -14.50 -2.23
C VAL A 229 -2.25 -15.10 -0.92
N ASP A 230 -1.39 -15.16 0.08
CA ASP A 230 -1.71 -15.61 1.43
C ASP A 230 -1.86 -14.42 2.40
N ARG A 231 -1.46 -13.20 1.95
CA ARG A 231 -1.57 -11.95 2.71
C ARG A 231 -1.80 -10.75 1.80
N ILE A 232 -2.69 -9.86 2.18
CA ILE A 232 -2.83 -8.53 1.58
C ILE A 232 -2.38 -7.49 2.60
N ALA A 233 -1.49 -6.60 2.18
CA ALA A 233 -0.87 -5.57 3.00
C ALA A 233 -1.17 -4.17 2.42
N PRO A 234 -2.32 -3.56 2.77
CA PRO A 234 -2.69 -2.23 2.30
C PRO A 234 -2.00 -1.13 3.11
N VAL A 235 -1.91 0.08 2.56
CA VAL A 235 -1.46 1.28 3.29
C VAL A 235 -2.49 1.68 4.34
N HIS A 236 -3.76 1.60 4.02
CA HIS A 236 -4.91 1.88 4.89
C HIS A 236 -5.60 0.59 5.31
N GLY A 237 -6.08 0.55 6.56
CA GLY A 237 -6.82 -0.60 7.09
C GLY A 237 -5.94 -1.74 7.60
N CYS A 238 -6.57 -2.81 8.04
CA CYS A 238 -5.89 -3.97 8.59
C CYS A 238 -5.23 -4.83 7.49
N VAL A 239 -4.07 -5.41 7.82
CA VAL A 239 -3.46 -6.47 7.00
C VAL A 239 -4.37 -7.69 7.02
N ILE A 240 -4.73 -8.21 5.85
CA ILE A 240 -5.58 -9.41 5.72
C ILE A 240 -4.66 -10.61 5.58
N SER A 241 -4.78 -11.60 6.46
CA SER A 241 -3.84 -12.71 6.54
C SER A 241 -4.52 -14.06 6.64
N GLY A 242 -4.04 -15.01 5.87
CA GLY A 242 -4.57 -16.37 5.75
C GLY A 242 -5.18 -16.62 4.37
N ALA A 243 -4.80 -17.72 3.72
CA ALA A 243 -5.20 -18.03 2.35
C ALA A 243 -6.72 -18.01 2.16
N ASP A 244 -7.48 -18.59 3.10
CA ASP A 244 -8.95 -18.63 3.02
C ASP A 244 -9.57 -17.24 3.24
N VAL A 245 -9.00 -16.42 4.14
CA VAL A 245 -9.45 -15.05 4.44
C VAL A 245 -9.20 -14.14 3.24
N VAL A 246 -8.02 -14.26 2.63
CA VAL A 246 -7.65 -13.53 1.42
C VAL A 246 -8.55 -13.93 0.24
N ALA A 247 -8.77 -15.23 0.03
CA ALA A 247 -9.66 -15.71 -1.04
C ALA A 247 -11.09 -15.16 -0.87
N GLU A 248 -11.60 -15.13 0.36
CA GLU A 248 -12.92 -14.57 0.63
C GLU A 248 -12.95 -13.04 0.43
N MET A 249 -11.88 -12.31 0.81
CA MET A 249 -11.76 -10.88 0.53
C MET A 249 -11.76 -10.62 -0.99
N PHE A 250 -10.98 -11.37 -1.75
CA PHE A 250 -10.98 -11.26 -3.21
C PHE A 250 -12.36 -11.49 -3.80
N ARG A 251 -13.08 -12.52 -3.35
CA ARG A 251 -14.43 -12.83 -3.80
C ARG A 251 -15.40 -11.68 -3.48
N ARG A 252 -15.43 -11.18 -2.22
CA ARG A 252 -16.31 -10.07 -1.81
C ARG A 252 -16.02 -8.79 -2.58
N THR A 253 -14.75 -8.48 -2.79
CA THR A 253 -14.34 -7.31 -3.57
C THR A 253 -14.75 -7.43 -5.03
N ARG A 254 -14.60 -8.62 -5.64
CA ARG A 254 -15.07 -8.88 -6.99
C ARG A 254 -16.59 -8.70 -7.12
N ASP A 255 -17.35 -9.22 -6.17
CA ASP A 255 -18.81 -9.05 -6.13
C ASP A 255 -19.20 -7.56 -6.02
N ALA A 256 -18.47 -6.79 -5.19
CA ALA A 256 -18.65 -5.36 -5.02
C ALA A 256 -18.38 -4.59 -6.32
N LEU A 257 -17.25 -4.86 -6.99
CA LEU A 257 -16.91 -4.26 -8.28
C LEU A 257 -17.97 -4.61 -9.33
N THR A 258 -18.42 -5.85 -9.40
CA THR A 258 -19.50 -6.27 -10.33
C THR A 258 -20.80 -5.50 -10.09
N ALA A 259 -21.17 -5.27 -8.82
CA ALA A 259 -22.36 -4.48 -8.50
C ALA A 259 -22.22 -2.99 -8.88
N LEU A 260 -21.01 -2.45 -8.85
CA LEU A 260 -20.73 -1.07 -9.30
C LEU A 260 -20.78 -0.96 -10.82
N VAL A 261 -20.29 -1.95 -11.55
CA VAL A 261 -20.42 -2.05 -13.03
C VAL A 261 -21.89 -1.99 -13.44
N ALA A 262 -22.72 -2.86 -12.88
CA ALA A 262 -24.13 -2.94 -13.21
C ALA A 262 -24.87 -1.61 -13.00
N ARG A 263 -24.55 -0.87 -11.92
CA ARG A 263 -25.14 0.45 -11.63
C ARG A 263 -24.74 1.52 -12.65
N THR A 264 -23.55 1.43 -13.20
CA THR A 264 -23.07 2.37 -14.22
C THR A 264 -23.80 2.18 -15.53
N GLU A 265 -24.07 0.93 -15.94
CA GLU A 265 -24.81 0.61 -17.16
C GLU A 265 -26.28 1.04 -17.09
N GLU A 266 -26.91 0.96 -15.91
CA GLU A 266 -28.32 1.41 -15.73
C GLU A 266 -28.47 2.94 -15.77
N ASN A 267 -27.39 3.70 -15.58
CA ASN A 267 -27.40 5.17 -15.56
C ASN A 267 -26.90 5.81 -16.87
N LEU A 268 -26.48 5.02 -17.86
CA LEU A 268 -26.13 5.42 -19.22
C LEU A 268 -27.30 5.20 -20.20
#